data_a6ffa1d6b126608a85154be1be8d38e9
#
_entry.id   a6ffa1d6b126608a85154be1be8d38e9
#
_cell.length_a   1.000
_cell.length_b   1.000
_cell.length_c   1.000
_cell.angle_alpha   90.00
_cell.angle_beta   90.00
_cell.angle_gamma   90.00
#
_symmetry.space_group_name_H-M   'P 1'
#
loop_
_entity.id
_entity.type
_entity.pdbx_description
1 polymer ?
#
loop_
_entity_poly.entity_id
_entity_poly.type
_entity_poly.pdbx_seq_one_letter_code
_entity_poly.pdbx_strand_id
1 'polypeptide(L)'
;MSTTATAPATPLSQLAENLIGSEIIKIGGQLNARIAAGEKIANLTIGDFDPKVFPLPEAYVNEIITAYREGHTNYPQANGMEVLRAEVARTIGRMQGLAYDKNEVLIASGGRPLIYAAFRAIVDPQDKVVFPIPSWNNNHYTFLTAAQQVAVSTSAANRFLPTADDLRPHIADAALLAVCSPLNPTGTSFTADQLAAICDLVLEENSRRAGRKPLYLLYDQIYSALTLGGTVHVDPVSLRPEMRPYTIFIDGVSKAFAATGVRVGWAFGPERVMQRMHALLGHIGAWAPKPEQIATARLLKQDAVVDGIIKGHLDKISERVGALYKGFMTLKAEGFPVDAIPAEGAMYLTVKIDLQGRLLKDGTVLGDAEDVAMFLIRTANVGLVPFYAFGADRNDPWCRISVGTLHMDEVPMIFENLRKALTLVA
;
A
#
# COMPACT_ATOMS: atom_id res chain seq x y z
N MET A 1 27.51 30.25 -31.17
CA MET A 1 26.56 29.23 -30.72
C MET A 1 27.36 27.96 -30.49
N SER A 2 27.73 27.69 -29.23
CA SER A 2 28.50 26.50 -28.88
C SER A 2 27.49 25.39 -28.55
N THR A 3 27.35 24.43 -29.44
CA THR A 3 26.63 23.18 -29.22
C THR A 3 27.49 22.33 -28.29
N THR A 4 27.22 22.36 -27.01
CA THR A 4 27.72 21.35 -26.07
C THR A 4 27.10 20.02 -26.47
N ALA A 5 27.82 19.23 -27.24
CA ALA A 5 27.48 17.84 -27.45
C ALA A 5 27.49 17.14 -26.11
N THR A 6 26.33 16.73 -25.62
CA THR A 6 26.21 15.86 -24.45
C THR A 6 26.97 14.59 -24.73
N ALA A 7 27.98 14.28 -23.92
CA ALA A 7 28.70 13.01 -24.03
C ALA A 7 27.68 11.85 -24.01
N PRO A 8 27.86 10.80 -24.81
CA PRO A 8 26.96 9.66 -24.78
C PRO A 8 26.94 9.08 -23.38
N ALA A 9 25.74 8.83 -22.87
CA ALA A 9 25.56 8.26 -21.54
C ALA A 9 26.30 6.91 -21.47
N THR A 10 27.10 6.73 -20.43
CA THR A 10 27.81 5.47 -20.19
C THR A 10 26.77 4.37 -19.91
N PRO A 11 26.76 3.25 -20.65
CA PRO A 11 25.79 2.19 -20.45
C PRO A 11 25.82 1.59 -19.03
N LEU A 12 24.66 1.39 -18.45
CA LEU A 12 24.48 0.70 -17.17
C LEU A 12 24.02 -0.76 -17.38
N SER A 13 23.66 -1.46 -16.29
CA SER A 13 23.02 -2.76 -16.44
C SER A 13 21.67 -2.62 -17.12
N GLN A 14 21.24 -3.62 -17.88
CA GLN A 14 19.92 -3.60 -18.54
C GLN A 14 18.77 -3.45 -17.54
N LEU A 15 18.92 -4.01 -16.34
CA LEU A 15 17.96 -3.84 -15.25
C LEU A 15 17.84 -2.36 -14.86
N ALA A 16 18.96 -1.65 -14.70
CA ALA A 16 18.96 -0.24 -14.31
C ALA A 16 18.43 0.68 -15.43
N GLU A 17 18.81 0.41 -16.69
CA GLU A 17 18.36 1.18 -17.85
C GLU A 17 16.84 1.06 -18.11
N ASN A 18 16.27 -0.13 -17.82
CA ASN A 18 14.85 -0.39 -18.04
C ASN A 18 14.00 -0.26 -16.78
N LEU A 19 14.55 0.25 -15.66
CA LEU A 19 13.80 0.41 -14.42
C LEU A 19 12.68 1.44 -14.62
N ILE A 20 11.45 0.97 -14.42
CA ILE A 20 10.25 1.81 -14.55
C ILE A 20 10.18 2.79 -13.39
N GLY A 21 10.10 4.09 -13.69
CA GLY A 21 9.86 5.13 -12.68
C GLY A 21 8.48 5.01 -12.04
N SER A 22 8.33 5.55 -10.84
CA SER A 22 7.02 5.60 -10.19
C SER A 22 6.23 6.82 -10.67
N GLU A 23 5.09 6.61 -11.33
CA GLU A 23 4.17 7.68 -11.73
C GLU A 23 3.68 8.50 -10.52
N ILE A 24 3.50 7.85 -9.35
CA ILE A 24 3.12 8.53 -8.11
C ILE A 24 4.19 9.54 -7.69
N ILE A 25 5.48 9.18 -7.82
CA ILE A 25 6.60 10.08 -7.50
C ILE A 25 6.65 11.24 -8.50
N LYS A 26 6.39 10.97 -9.79
CA LYS A 26 6.35 11.99 -10.85
C LYS A 26 5.25 13.04 -10.56
N ILE A 27 4.02 12.59 -10.30
CA ILE A 27 2.89 13.46 -9.94
C ILE A 27 3.20 14.25 -8.65
N GLY A 28 3.70 13.57 -7.62
CA GLY A 28 4.10 14.20 -6.37
C GLY A 28 5.21 15.25 -6.55
N GLY A 29 6.18 15.00 -7.42
CA GLY A 29 7.25 15.94 -7.76
C GLY A 29 6.73 17.23 -8.41
N GLN A 30 5.77 17.13 -9.33
CA GLN A 30 5.12 18.27 -9.97
C GLN A 30 4.34 19.11 -8.96
N LEU A 31 3.60 18.47 -8.05
CA LEU A 31 2.89 19.15 -6.97
C LEU A 31 3.83 19.85 -6.02
N ASN A 32 4.89 19.19 -5.57
CA ASN A 32 5.85 19.75 -4.64
C ASN A 32 6.58 20.97 -5.25
N ALA A 33 6.86 20.98 -6.55
CA ALA A 33 7.46 22.13 -7.23
C ALA A 33 6.54 23.35 -7.19
N ARG A 34 5.23 23.18 -7.38
CA ARG A 34 4.24 24.27 -7.29
C ARG A 34 4.05 24.77 -5.85
N ILE A 35 4.00 23.85 -4.88
CA ILE A 35 3.94 24.19 -3.45
C ILE A 35 5.18 24.98 -3.04
N ALA A 36 6.37 24.60 -3.51
CA ALA A 36 7.60 25.32 -3.26
C ALA A 36 7.61 26.72 -3.93
N ALA A 37 6.87 26.92 -5.02
CA ALA A 37 6.65 28.22 -5.65
C ALA A 37 5.60 29.08 -4.90
N GLY A 38 5.05 28.62 -3.78
CA GLY A 38 4.14 29.35 -2.91
C GLY A 38 2.65 29.13 -3.21
N GLU A 39 2.31 28.16 -4.07
CA GLU A 39 0.92 27.84 -4.34
C GLU A 39 0.31 27.02 -3.18
N LYS A 40 -0.90 27.33 -2.78
CA LYS A 40 -1.67 26.58 -1.79
C LYS A 40 -2.42 25.45 -2.49
N ILE A 41 -1.86 24.25 -2.45
CA ILE A 41 -2.42 23.06 -3.08
C ILE A 41 -2.72 22.01 -1.99
N ALA A 42 -3.96 21.50 -1.97
CA ALA A 42 -4.31 20.33 -1.17
C ALA A 42 -3.68 19.09 -1.80
N ASN A 43 -2.58 18.62 -1.21
CA ASN A 43 -1.83 17.48 -1.72
C ASN A 43 -2.37 16.16 -1.13
N LEU A 44 -3.33 15.55 -1.80
CA LEU A 44 -3.95 14.29 -1.40
C LEU A 44 -3.30 13.07 -2.10
N THR A 45 -2.08 13.24 -2.65
CA THR A 45 -1.36 12.16 -3.35
C THR A 45 -0.50 11.32 -2.42
N ILE A 46 -0.12 11.84 -1.26
CA ILE A 46 0.91 11.29 -0.40
C ILE A 46 0.35 10.15 0.46
N GLY A 47 0.81 8.93 0.22
CA GLY A 47 0.47 7.76 1.03
C GLY A 47 1.26 7.69 2.34
N ASP A 48 1.35 8.80 3.07
CA ASP A 48 2.06 8.97 4.34
C ASP A 48 1.21 9.81 5.31
N PHE A 49 1.69 9.99 6.53
CA PHE A 49 1.04 10.76 7.59
C PHE A 49 1.80 12.05 7.84
N ASP A 50 1.07 13.17 7.94
CA ASP A 50 1.64 14.42 8.45
C ASP A 50 1.80 14.32 9.97
N PRO A 51 3.03 14.46 10.52
CA PRO A 51 3.24 14.40 11.96
C PRO A 51 2.48 15.47 12.77
N LYS A 52 2.04 16.55 12.14
CA LYS A 52 1.19 17.57 12.80
C LYS A 52 -0.24 17.09 13.01
N VAL A 53 -0.71 16.19 12.15
CA VAL A 53 -2.06 15.60 12.22
C VAL A 53 -2.03 14.26 12.94
N PHE A 54 -1.05 13.43 12.61
CA PHE A 54 -0.81 12.10 13.14
C PHE A 54 0.60 12.02 13.75
N PRO A 55 0.82 12.64 14.92
CA PRO A 55 2.11 12.57 15.57
C PRO A 55 2.46 11.13 15.95
N LEU A 56 3.76 10.80 15.92
CA LEU A 56 4.22 9.53 16.48
C LEU A 56 3.78 9.47 17.96
N PRO A 57 3.15 8.37 18.41
CA PRO A 57 2.66 8.27 19.78
C PRO A 57 3.76 8.52 20.82
N GLU A 58 3.51 9.35 21.80
CA GLU A 58 4.50 9.76 22.80
C GLU A 58 5.09 8.56 23.56
N ALA A 59 4.28 7.56 23.87
CA ALA A 59 4.75 6.31 24.46
C ALA A 59 5.81 5.64 23.58
N TYR A 60 5.65 5.67 22.26
CA TYR A 60 6.61 5.10 21.33
C TYR A 60 7.88 5.95 21.23
N VAL A 61 7.74 7.27 21.16
CA VAL A 61 8.90 8.21 21.17
C VAL A 61 9.76 7.97 22.41
N ASN A 62 9.15 7.87 23.59
CA ASN A 62 9.86 7.66 24.85
C ASN A 62 10.61 6.34 24.88
N GLU A 63 10.04 5.25 24.35
CA GLU A 63 10.71 3.96 24.26
C GLU A 63 11.91 3.99 23.27
N ILE A 64 11.78 4.70 22.14
CA ILE A 64 12.88 4.88 21.19
C ILE A 64 14.04 5.65 21.85
N ILE A 65 13.76 6.80 22.50
CA ILE A 65 14.75 7.59 23.19
C ILE A 65 15.43 6.75 24.29
N THR A 66 14.65 5.99 25.05
CA THR A 66 15.16 5.12 26.12
C THR A 66 16.10 4.06 25.55
N ALA A 67 15.72 3.39 24.46
CA ALA A 67 16.56 2.39 23.81
C ALA A 67 17.91 2.96 23.32
N TYR A 68 17.91 4.20 22.81
CA TYR A 68 19.16 4.87 22.45
C TYR A 68 20.01 5.18 23.69
N ARG A 69 19.43 5.68 24.78
CA ARG A 69 20.13 5.97 26.03
C ARG A 69 20.71 4.72 26.70
N GLU A 70 20.06 3.58 26.53
CA GLU A 70 20.56 2.27 27.01
C GLU A 70 21.66 1.68 26.11
N GLY A 71 22.05 2.37 25.04
CA GLY A 71 23.16 1.97 24.17
C GLY A 71 22.86 0.85 23.18
N HIS A 72 21.60 0.64 22.81
CA HIS A 72 21.22 -0.37 21.78
C HIS A 72 21.63 0.08 20.36
N THR A 73 22.89 0.44 20.14
CA THR A 73 23.37 1.11 18.91
C THR A 73 24.26 0.24 18.01
N ASN A 74 24.56 -0.98 18.42
CA ASN A 74 25.30 -1.94 17.60
C ASN A 74 24.35 -2.74 16.66
N TYR A 75 24.91 -3.55 15.76
CA TYR A 75 24.13 -4.31 14.81
C TYR A 75 23.04 -5.17 15.51
N PRO A 76 21.80 -5.17 14.97
CA PRO A 76 20.77 -6.12 15.42
C PRO A 76 21.08 -7.54 14.92
N GLN A 77 20.32 -8.52 15.41
CA GLN A 77 20.26 -9.83 14.78
C GLN A 77 19.66 -9.67 13.36
N ALA A 78 20.21 -10.37 12.39
CA ALA A 78 19.84 -10.19 10.98
C ALA A 78 18.40 -10.60 10.66
N ASN A 79 17.77 -11.47 11.46
CA ASN A 79 16.34 -11.80 11.38
C ASN A 79 15.45 -10.95 12.31
N GLY A 80 16.03 -9.96 12.97
CA GLY A 80 15.36 -9.12 13.97
C GLY A 80 15.60 -9.61 15.40
N MET A 81 15.51 -8.66 16.34
CA MET A 81 15.68 -8.95 17.77
C MET A 81 14.69 -9.99 18.23
N GLU A 82 15.15 -11.02 18.97
CA GLU A 82 14.29 -12.11 19.44
C GLU A 82 13.10 -11.59 20.26
N VAL A 83 13.35 -10.60 21.13
CA VAL A 83 12.29 -9.98 21.94
C VAL A 83 11.18 -9.37 21.07
N LEU A 84 11.52 -8.76 19.92
CA LEU A 84 10.54 -8.22 19.01
C LEU A 84 9.81 -9.30 18.24
N ARG A 85 10.52 -10.32 17.73
CA ARG A 85 9.89 -11.43 17.02
C ARG A 85 8.88 -12.18 17.92
N ALA A 86 9.21 -12.37 19.18
CA ALA A 86 8.30 -12.97 20.16
C ALA A 86 7.07 -12.11 20.42
N GLU A 87 7.25 -10.78 20.57
CA GLU A 87 6.12 -9.86 20.80
C GLU A 87 5.24 -9.69 19.54
N VAL A 88 5.83 -9.72 18.36
CA VAL A 88 5.05 -9.73 17.11
C VAL A 88 4.21 -11.00 17.03
N ALA A 89 4.78 -12.19 17.30
CA ALA A 89 4.03 -13.44 17.32
C ALA A 89 2.88 -13.41 18.36
N ARG A 90 3.13 -12.86 19.56
CA ARG A 90 2.10 -12.67 20.60
C ARG A 90 1.00 -11.72 20.10
N THR A 91 1.38 -10.61 19.49
CA THR A 91 0.44 -9.59 18.98
C THR A 91 -0.43 -10.14 17.85
N ILE A 92 0.14 -10.92 16.93
CA ILE A 92 -0.59 -11.64 15.89
C ILE A 92 -1.62 -12.59 16.54
N GLY A 93 -1.22 -13.35 17.55
CA GLY A 93 -2.13 -14.22 18.31
C GLY A 93 -3.27 -13.45 18.96
N ARG A 94 -2.98 -12.30 19.58
CA ARG A 94 -3.99 -11.45 20.22
C ARG A 94 -4.96 -10.81 19.22
N MET A 95 -4.44 -10.25 18.13
CA MET A 95 -5.25 -9.44 17.21
C MET A 95 -5.97 -10.27 16.14
N GLN A 96 -5.38 -11.38 15.72
CA GLN A 96 -5.86 -12.18 14.59
C GLN A 96 -6.19 -13.64 14.97
N GLY A 97 -5.88 -14.07 16.19
CA GLY A 97 -6.10 -15.46 16.62
C GLY A 97 -5.13 -16.47 16.00
N LEU A 98 -4.09 -16.01 15.29
CA LEU A 98 -3.14 -16.87 14.59
C LEU A 98 -1.95 -17.24 15.50
N ALA A 99 -1.66 -18.53 15.62
CA ALA A 99 -0.54 -19.03 16.40
C ALA A 99 0.71 -19.21 15.52
N TYR A 100 1.64 -18.27 15.56
CA TYR A 100 2.96 -18.34 14.92
C TYR A 100 4.05 -18.35 15.99
N ASP A 101 5.14 -19.12 15.73
CA ASP A 101 6.35 -19.08 16.55
C ASP A 101 7.24 -17.90 16.13
N LYS A 102 8.08 -17.41 17.05
CA LYS A 102 9.05 -16.34 16.76
C LYS A 102 10.01 -16.68 15.60
N ASN A 103 10.23 -17.96 15.29
CA ASN A 103 11.07 -18.40 14.16
C ASN A 103 10.34 -18.33 12.81
N GLU A 104 9.02 -18.20 12.84
CA GLU A 104 8.18 -17.93 11.67
C GLU A 104 7.98 -16.43 11.45
N VAL A 105 8.66 -15.56 12.22
CA VAL A 105 8.63 -14.09 12.11
C VAL A 105 9.99 -13.55 11.70
N LEU A 106 10.01 -12.64 10.73
CA LEU A 106 11.18 -11.95 10.21
C LEU A 106 10.99 -10.44 10.29
N ILE A 107 11.94 -9.71 10.89
CA ILE A 107 11.92 -8.25 11.00
C ILE A 107 12.85 -7.63 9.96
N ALA A 108 12.41 -6.54 9.34
CA ALA A 108 13.24 -5.74 8.44
C ALA A 108 12.91 -4.23 8.52
N SER A 109 13.65 -3.42 7.75
CA SER A 109 13.47 -1.96 7.71
C SER A 109 12.19 -1.54 6.96
N GLY A 110 11.03 -1.97 7.47
CA GLY A 110 9.70 -1.75 6.91
C GLY A 110 9.25 -2.86 5.94
N GLY A 111 8.03 -2.74 5.41
CA GLY A 111 7.42 -3.77 4.56
C GLY A 111 8.11 -3.95 3.20
N ARG A 112 8.65 -2.89 2.59
CA ARG A 112 9.24 -2.97 1.24
C ARG A 112 10.36 -4.00 1.09
N PRO A 113 11.39 -4.02 1.96
CA PRO A 113 12.43 -5.05 1.90
C PRO A 113 11.87 -6.47 2.07
N LEU A 114 10.82 -6.63 2.90
CA LEU A 114 10.17 -7.92 3.11
C LEU A 114 9.42 -8.41 1.88
N ILE A 115 8.66 -7.53 1.20
CA ILE A 115 8.01 -7.86 -0.07
C ILE A 115 9.07 -8.24 -1.12
N TYR A 116 10.12 -7.43 -1.28
CA TYR A 116 11.23 -7.75 -2.19
C TYR A 116 11.86 -9.11 -1.88
N ALA A 117 12.13 -9.39 -0.61
CA ALA A 117 12.72 -10.66 -0.19
C ALA A 117 11.77 -11.85 -0.44
N ALA A 118 10.45 -11.67 -0.26
CA ALA A 118 9.44 -12.70 -0.58
C ALA A 118 9.44 -13.02 -2.08
N PHE A 119 9.40 -11.99 -2.93
CA PHE A 119 9.53 -12.18 -4.38
C PHE A 119 10.83 -12.91 -4.73
N ARG A 120 11.97 -12.48 -4.19
CA ARG A 120 13.28 -13.11 -4.47
C ARG A 120 13.45 -14.53 -3.92
N ALA A 121 12.73 -14.88 -2.85
CA ALA A 121 12.80 -16.20 -2.25
C ALA A 121 11.91 -17.25 -2.97
N ILE A 122 10.87 -16.77 -3.68
CA ILE A 122 9.85 -17.63 -4.27
C ILE A 122 9.93 -17.66 -5.79
N VAL A 123 10.18 -16.49 -6.41
CA VAL A 123 10.03 -16.27 -7.85
C VAL A 123 11.38 -16.43 -8.55
N ASP A 124 11.47 -17.35 -9.48
CA ASP A 124 12.59 -17.48 -10.40
C ASP A 124 12.37 -16.60 -11.65
N PRO A 125 13.43 -16.23 -12.41
CA PRO A 125 13.26 -15.60 -13.69
C PRO A 125 12.29 -16.39 -14.60
N GLN A 126 11.38 -15.67 -15.27
CA GLN A 126 10.33 -16.23 -16.12
C GLN A 126 9.16 -16.94 -15.41
N ASP A 127 9.17 -17.07 -14.08
CA ASP A 127 7.97 -17.49 -13.35
C ASP A 127 6.84 -16.45 -13.52
N LYS A 128 5.60 -16.90 -13.49
CA LYS A 128 4.44 -16.02 -13.48
C LYS A 128 4.18 -15.47 -12.08
N VAL A 129 3.98 -14.15 -12.01
CA VAL A 129 3.47 -13.46 -10.82
C VAL A 129 2.12 -12.84 -11.16
N VAL A 130 1.09 -13.26 -10.45
CA VAL A 130 -0.28 -12.79 -10.64
C VAL A 130 -0.61 -11.75 -9.57
N PHE A 131 -1.21 -10.64 -9.95
CA PHE A 131 -1.72 -9.64 -9.01
C PHE A 131 -2.85 -8.82 -9.63
N PRO A 132 -3.82 -8.36 -8.81
CA PRO A 132 -4.88 -7.48 -9.28
C PRO A 132 -4.34 -6.08 -9.57
N ILE A 133 -4.97 -5.36 -10.48
CA ILE A 133 -4.77 -3.93 -10.70
C ILE A 133 -6.12 -3.20 -10.62
N PRO A 134 -6.15 -1.99 -10.02
CA PRO A 134 -5.02 -1.20 -9.52
C PRO A 134 -4.37 -1.81 -8.28
N SER A 135 -3.03 -1.77 -8.19
CA SER A 135 -2.30 -2.23 -7.02
C SER A 135 -0.99 -1.46 -6.81
N TRP A 136 -0.45 -1.54 -5.59
CA TRP A 136 0.76 -0.82 -5.25
C TRP A 136 2.01 -1.66 -5.48
N ASN A 137 2.92 -1.20 -6.35
CA ASN A 137 4.27 -1.69 -6.58
C ASN A 137 4.47 -3.16 -7.02
N ASN A 138 3.45 -3.97 -7.20
CA ASN A 138 3.63 -5.37 -7.60
C ASN A 138 4.34 -5.52 -8.95
N ASN A 139 4.08 -4.64 -9.91
CA ASN A 139 4.76 -4.56 -11.20
C ASN A 139 6.27 -4.35 -11.05
N HIS A 140 6.69 -3.47 -10.12
CA HIS A 140 8.11 -3.19 -9.89
C HIS A 140 8.84 -4.40 -9.29
N TYR A 141 8.26 -5.09 -8.31
CA TYR A 141 8.85 -6.29 -7.73
C TYR A 141 8.90 -7.44 -8.73
N THR A 142 7.88 -7.58 -9.59
CA THR A 142 7.86 -8.55 -10.69
C THR A 142 8.98 -8.25 -11.68
N PHE A 143 9.16 -7.00 -12.08
CA PHE A 143 10.26 -6.56 -12.93
C PHE A 143 11.64 -6.87 -12.32
N LEU A 144 11.83 -6.54 -11.03
CA LEU A 144 13.09 -6.79 -10.32
C LEU A 144 13.46 -8.27 -10.17
N THR A 145 12.52 -9.18 -10.35
CA THR A 145 12.75 -10.62 -10.35
C THR A 145 12.89 -11.22 -11.75
N ALA A 146 12.76 -10.40 -12.81
CA ALA A 146 12.70 -10.84 -14.19
C ALA A 146 11.57 -11.86 -14.46
N ALA A 147 10.48 -11.76 -13.71
CA ALA A 147 9.31 -12.63 -13.81
C ALA A 147 8.32 -12.13 -14.88
N GLN A 148 7.42 -13.01 -15.29
CA GLN A 148 6.31 -12.67 -16.17
C GLN A 148 5.19 -12.02 -15.35
N GLN A 149 4.85 -10.78 -15.69
CA GLN A 149 3.76 -10.06 -15.09
C GLN A 149 2.41 -10.52 -15.65
N VAL A 150 1.52 -10.91 -14.74
CA VAL A 150 0.11 -11.20 -15.06
C VAL A 150 -0.77 -10.30 -14.20
N ALA A 151 -1.08 -9.12 -14.75
CA ALA A 151 -1.94 -8.13 -14.11
C ALA A 151 -3.41 -8.46 -14.43
N VAL A 152 -4.22 -8.66 -13.39
CA VAL A 152 -5.66 -8.97 -13.50
C VAL A 152 -6.46 -7.70 -13.23
N SER A 153 -7.14 -7.20 -14.26
CA SER A 153 -7.95 -5.97 -14.14
C SER A 153 -9.15 -6.20 -13.23
N THR A 154 -9.36 -5.26 -12.32
CA THR A 154 -10.55 -5.21 -11.46
C THR A 154 -11.36 -3.95 -11.74
N SER A 155 -12.57 -3.86 -11.23
CA SER A 155 -13.46 -2.74 -11.51
C SER A 155 -14.23 -2.28 -10.27
N ALA A 156 -14.87 -1.13 -10.39
CA ALA A 156 -15.72 -0.58 -9.35
C ALA A 156 -16.90 -1.49 -8.96
N ALA A 157 -17.38 -2.35 -9.90
CA ALA A 157 -18.45 -3.30 -9.63
C ALA A 157 -18.08 -4.29 -8.51
N ASN A 158 -16.79 -4.67 -8.43
CA ASN A 158 -16.25 -5.52 -7.37
C ASN A 158 -15.41 -4.71 -6.36
N ARG A 159 -15.62 -3.41 -6.27
CA ARG A 159 -14.87 -2.51 -5.37
C ARG A 159 -13.35 -2.62 -5.59
N PHE A 160 -12.91 -2.90 -6.83
CA PHE A 160 -11.53 -3.11 -7.25
C PHE A 160 -10.82 -4.28 -6.53
N LEU A 161 -11.57 -5.25 -6.02
CA LEU A 161 -11.03 -6.49 -5.46
C LEU A 161 -11.26 -7.63 -6.47
N PRO A 162 -10.26 -8.50 -6.70
CA PRO A 162 -10.44 -9.64 -7.59
C PRO A 162 -11.38 -10.68 -6.96
N THR A 163 -12.13 -11.37 -7.80
CA THR A 163 -12.83 -12.60 -7.43
C THR A 163 -11.96 -13.82 -7.76
N ALA A 164 -12.31 -14.98 -7.20
CA ALA A 164 -11.66 -16.24 -7.58
C ALA A 164 -11.79 -16.54 -9.08
N ASP A 165 -12.93 -16.16 -9.68
CA ASP A 165 -13.18 -16.39 -11.12
C ASP A 165 -12.32 -15.46 -12.00
N ASP A 166 -12.05 -14.22 -11.56
CA ASP A 166 -11.11 -13.32 -12.25
C ASP A 166 -9.69 -13.89 -12.23
N LEU A 167 -9.29 -14.55 -11.15
CA LEU A 167 -7.94 -15.10 -10.96
C LEU A 167 -7.76 -16.48 -11.64
N ARG A 168 -8.81 -17.30 -11.71
CA ARG A 168 -8.76 -18.69 -12.17
C ARG A 168 -8.05 -18.89 -13.51
N PRO A 169 -8.27 -18.07 -14.57
CA PRO A 169 -7.58 -18.23 -15.85
C PRO A 169 -6.07 -18.00 -15.79
N HIS A 170 -5.58 -17.36 -14.72
CA HIS A 170 -4.23 -16.81 -14.64
C HIS A 170 -3.30 -17.56 -13.69
N ILE A 171 -3.83 -18.32 -12.70
CA ILE A 171 -3.03 -18.93 -11.64
C ILE A 171 -2.34 -20.24 -12.04
N ALA A 172 -2.73 -20.86 -13.14
CA ALA A 172 -2.05 -22.07 -13.60
C ALA A 172 -0.54 -21.78 -13.80
N ASP A 173 0.32 -22.59 -13.16
CA ASP A 173 1.78 -22.45 -13.16
C ASP A 173 2.35 -21.13 -12.60
N ALA A 174 1.53 -20.29 -11.98
CA ALA A 174 2.02 -19.10 -11.30
C ALA A 174 2.82 -19.47 -10.03
N ALA A 175 3.92 -18.78 -9.76
CA ALA A 175 4.72 -18.99 -8.55
C ALA A 175 4.17 -18.17 -7.37
N LEU A 176 3.59 -17.00 -7.66
CA LEU A 176 3.14 -16.06 -6.64
C LEU A 176 1.83 -15.39 -7.06
N LEU A 177 0.86 -15.36 -6.15
CA LEU A 177 -0.29 -14.47 -6.17
C LEU A 177 -0.06 -13.39 -5.09
N ALA A 178 -0.01 -12.11 -5.48
CA ALA A 178 0.19 -11.00 -4.55
C ALA A 178 -1.07 -10.17 -4.41
N VAL A 179 -1.62 -10.08 -3.19
CA VAL A 179 -2.81 -9.29 -2.87
C VAL A 179 -2.58 -8.44 -1.61
N CYS A 180 -3.36 -7.38 -1.46
CA CYS A 180 -3.32 -6.48 -0.32
C CYS A 180 -4.73 -6.29 0.23
N SER A 181 -4.90 -6.32 1.58
CA SER A 181 -6.18 -6.01 2.22
C SER A 181 -5.95 -5.48 3.65
N PRO A 182 -6.52 -4.34 4.02
CA PRO A 182 -7.18 -3.34 3.16
C PRO A 182 -6.31 -2.85 2.02
N LEU A 183 -6.90 -2.62 0.84
CA LEU A 183 -6.16 -2.42 -0.40
C LEU A 183 -5.65 -0.97 -0.56
N ASN A 184 -4.39 -0.81 -0.89
CA ASN A 184 -3.86 0.40 -1.50
C ASN A 184 -3.80 0.18 -3.04
N PRO A 185 -4.54 0.95 -3.85
CA PRO A 185 -4.98 2.34 -3.62
C PRO A 185 -6.42 2.55 -3.15
N THR A 186 -7.26 1.56 -3.09
CA THR A 186 -8.72 1.72 -3.13
C THR A 186 -9.37 1.96 -1.77
N GLY A 187 -8.72 1.58 -0.68
CA GLY A 187 -9.34 1.63 0.65
C GLY A 187 -10.44 0.58 0.86
N THR A 188 -10.53 -0.41 -0.01
CA THR A 188 -11.50 -1.52 0.07
C THR A 188 -10.88 -2.75 0.72
N SER A 189 -11.70 -3.66 1.25
CA SER A 189 -11.26 -4.86 1.96
C SER A 189 -12.01 -6.10 1.46
N PHE A 190 -11.32 -7.24 1.43
CA PHE A 190 -11.99 -8.51 1.16
C PHE A 190 -13.05 -8.82 2.22
N THR A 191 -14.17 -9.35 1.78
CA THR A 191 -15.08 -10.08 2.66
C THR A 191 -14.53 -11.48 2.94
N ALA A 192 -15.03 -12.14 4.00
CA ALA A 192 -14.63 -13.51 4.32
C ALA A 192 -14.88 -14.47 3.15
N ASP A 193 -16.05 -14.37 2.51
CA ASP A 193 -16.42 -15.24 1.38
C ASP A 193 -15.52 -15.01 0.15
N GLN A 194 -15.21 -13.75 -0.18
CA GLN A 194 -14.32 -13.43 -1.29
C GLN A 194 -12.91 -14.00 -1.08
N LEU A 195 -12.34 -13.77 0.11
CA LEU A 195 -11.00 -14.26 0.41
C LEU A 195 -10.96 -15.79 0.54
N ALA A 196 -12.00 -16.40 1.14
CA ALA A 196 -12.11 -17.86 1.22
C ALA A 196 -12.13 -18.51 -0.16
N ALA A 197 -12.89 -17.96 -1.12
CA ALA A 197 -12.93 -18.46 -2.49
C ALA A 197 -11.56 -18.35 -3.19
N ILE A 198 -10.78 -17.29 -2.93
CA ILE A 198 -9.41 -17.17 -3.44
C ILE A 198 -8.49 -18.21 -2.78
N CYS A 199 -8.63 -18.44 -1.47
CA CYS A 199 -7.87 -19.49 -0.78
C CYS A 199 -8.18 -20.87 -1.35
N ASP A 200 -9.46 -21.20 -1.55
CA ASP A 200 -9.90 -22.46 -2.16
C ASP A 200 -9.27 -22.65 -3.55
N LEU A 201 -9.24 -21.58 -4.37
CA LEU A 201 -8.59 -21.60 -5.68
C LEU A 201 -7.08 -21.87 -5.59
N VAL A 202 -6.36 -21.26 -4.62
CA VAL A 202 -4.92 -21.52 -4.41
C VAL A 202 -4.69 -22.95 -3.95
N LEU A 203 -5.50 -23.47 -3.04
CA LEU A 203 -5.41 -24.85 -2.56
C LEU A 203 -5.72 -25.87 -3.68
N GLU A 204 -6.74 -25.61 -4.50
CA GLU A 204 -7.07 -26.41 -5.67
C GLU A 204 -5.90 -26.47 -6.65
N GLU A 205 -5.28 -25.35 -6.97
CA GLU A 205 -4.12 -25.31 -7.84
C GLU A 205 -2.92 -26.08 -7.21
N ASN A 206 -2.64 -25.88 -5.93
CA ASN A 206 -1.54 -26.56 -5.26
C ASN A 206 -1.75 -28.07 -5.17
N SER A 207 -2.98 -28.55 -5.05
CA SER A 207 -3.30 -30.00 -5.07
C SER A 207 -2.91 -30.68 -6.39
N ARG A 208 -2.95 -29.91 -7.50
CA ARG A 208 -2.56 -30.40 -8.85
C ARG A 208 -1.06 -30.40 -9.09
N ARG A 209 -0.27 -29.77 -8.20
CA ARG A 209 1.18 -29.54 -8.40
C ARG A 209 2.08 -30.61 -7.80
N ALA A 210 1.59 -31.75 -7.38
CA ALA A 210 2.30 -32.80 -6.67
C ALA A 210 3.83 -32.81 -6.89
N GLY A 211 4.61 -32.40 -5.89
CA GLY A 211 6.09 -32.34 -5.94
C GLY A 211 6.71 -31.16 -6.72
N ARG A 212 5.93 -30.32 -7.39
CA ARG A 212 6.40 -29.08 -8.05
C ARG A 212 6.35 -27.90 -7.10
N LYS A 213 6.94 -26.74 -7.51
CA LYS A 213 6.87 -25.47 -6.78
C LYS A 213 5.40 -25.08 -6.55
N PRO A 214 4.96 -24.88 -5.31
CA PRO A 214 3.58 -24.44 -5.05
C PRO A 214 3.35 -23.00 -5.47
N LEU A 215 2.08 -22.63 -5.67
CA LEU A 215 1.63 -21.26 -5.73
C LEU A 215 1.61 -20.68 -4.32
N TYR A 216 2.40 -19.66 -4.06
CA TYR A 216 2.37 -18.92 -2.81
C TYR A 216 1.42 -17.73 -2.89
N LEU A 217 0.84 -17.37 -1.76
CA LEU A 217 0.06 -16.16 -1.56
C LEU A 217 0.88 -15.16 -0.74
N LEU A 218 1.24 -14.01 -1.32
CA LEU A 218 1.72 -12.85 -0.57
C LEU A 218 0.52 -12.02 -0.16
N TYR A 219 0.27 -11.95 1.14
CA TYR A 219 -0.84 -11.21 1.73
C TYR A 219 -0.29 -9.96 2.44
N ASP A 220 -0.30 -8.82 1.74
CA ASP A 220 0.08 -7.53 2.32
C ASP A 220 -1.08 -7.00 3.16
N GLN A 221 -0.92 -7.04 4.48
CA GLN A 221 -1.91 -6.58 5.45
C GLN A 221 -1.41 -5.37 6.27
N ILE A 222 -0.55 -4.54 5.70
CA ILE A 222 0.04 -3.38 6.39
C ILE A 222 -1.03 -2.40 6.95
N TYR A 223 -2.26 -2.50 6.48
CA TYR A 223 -3.41 -1.71 6.94
C TYR A 223 -4.39 -2.54 7.79
N SER A 224 -4.05 -3.76 8.21
CA SER A 224 -4.94 -4.69 8.93
C SER A 224 -5.62 -4.06 10.15
N ALA A 225 -4.90 -3.23 10.90
CA ALA A 225 -5.40 -2.51 12.06
C ALA A 225 -6.23 -1.25 11.72
N LEU A 226 -6.27 -0.83 10.45
CA LEU A 226 -6.96 0.37 10.01
C LEU A 226 -8.20 0.02 9.19
N THR A 227 -9.17 -0.66 9.80
CA THR A 227 -10.49 -0.95 9.21
C THR A 227 -11.51 0.10 9.60
N LEU A 228 -12.41 0.44 8.69
CA LEU A 228 -13.38 1.52 8.81
C LEU A 228 -14.82 1.01 8.63
N GLY A 229 -15.80 1.76 9.12
CA GLY A 229 -17.22 1.50 8.84
C GLY A 229 -17.75 0.16 9.35
N GLY A 230 -17.14 -0.42 10.39
CA GLY A 230 -17.52 -1.74 10.91
C GLY A 230 -16.92 -2.92 10.13
N THR A 231 -16.02 -2.66 9.16
CA THR A 231 -15.30 -3.71 8.44
C THR A 231 -14.39 -4.48 9.39
N VAL A 232 -14.44 -5.79 9.31
CA VAL A 232 -13.55 -6.70 10.05
C VAL A 232 -12.46 -7.19 9.11
N HIS A 233 -11.19 -7.05 9.53
CA HIS A 233 -10.08 -7.64 8.79
C HIS A 233 -10.17 -9.16 8.79
N VAL A 234 -9.98 -9.77 7.64
CA VAL A 234 -9.96 -11.22 7.45
C VAL A 234 -8.62 -11.65 6.86
N ASP A 235 -8.17 -12.84 7.18
CA ASP A 235 -6.92 -13.38 6.70
C ASP A 235 -7.05 -14.80 6.13
N PRO A 236 -6.14 -15.20 5.21
CA PRO A 236 -6.22 -16.49 4.53
C PRO A 236 -6.17 -17.71 5.45
N VAL A 237 -5.37 -17.64 6.52
CA VAL A 237 -5.10 -18.82 7.38
C VAL A 237 -6.23 -19.04 8.37
N SER A 238 -6.85 -17.97 8.89
CA SER A 238 -8.06 -18.11 9.73
C SER A 238 -9.24 -18.67 8.96
N LEU A 239 -9.37 -18.30 7.66
CA LEU A 239 -10.45 -18.80 6.80
C LEU A 239 -10.20 -20.23 6.30
N ARG A 240 -8.95 -20.56 6.01
CA ARG A 240 -8.50 -21.87 5.52
C ARG A 240 -7.14 -22.20 6.15
N PRO A 241 -7.11 -22.97 7.25
CA PRO A 241 -5.85 -23.33 7.93
C PRO A 241 -4.84 -24.01 7.01
N GLU A 242 -5.30 -24.68 5.96
CA GLU A 242 -4.49 -25.34 4.93
C GLU A 242 -3.67 -24.34 4.09
N MET A 243 -4.00 -23.06 4.13
CA MET A 243 -3.22 -21.99 3.49
C MET A 243 -1.92 -21.66 4.22
N ARG A 244 -1.76 -22.08 5.49
CA ARG A 244 -0.57 -21.77 6.31
C ARG A 244 0.76 -22.07 5.62
N PRO A 245 0.96 -23.21 4.94
CA PRO A 245 2.22 -23.51 4.24
C PRO A 245 2.49 -22.62 3.01
N TYR A 246 1.51 -21.91 2.53
CA TYR A 246 1.56 -21.17 1.27
C TYR A 246 1.42 -19.66 1.44
N THR A 247 1.11 -19.16 2.65
CA THR A 247 0.84 -17.74 2.88
C THR A 247 2.03 -17.03 3.52
N ILE A 248 2.42 -15.90 2.94
CA ILE A 248 3.41 -14.97 3.49
C ILE A 248 2.67 -13.67 3.81
N PHE A 249 2.65 -13.30 5.06
CA PHE A 249 2.07 -12.06 5.53
C PHE A 249 3.13 -10.96 5.61
N ILE A 250 2.74 -9.73 5.26
CA ILE A 250 3.55 -8.53 5.42
C ILE A 250 2.77 -7.52 6.28
N ASP A 251 3.43 -7.01 7.32
CA ASP A 251 2.85 -6.02 8.22
C ASP A 251 3.94 -5.13 8.85
N GLY A 252 3.60 -4.23 9.76
CA GLY A 252 4.55 -3.37 10.45
C GLY A 252 3.96 -2.17 11.16
N VAL A 253 4.81 -1.37 11.78
CA VAL A 253 4.38 -0.19 12.53
C VAL A 253 3.99 1.00 11.64
N SER A 254 4.36 0.96 10.36
CA SER A 254 4.31 2.12 9.47
C SER A 254 2.94 2.78 9.38
N LYS A 255 1.86 2.01 9.37
CA LYS A 255 0.51 2.53 9.14
C LYS A 255 -0.32 2.55 10.43
N ALA A 256 -0.38 1.45 11.16
CA ALA A 256 -1.12 1.38 12.42
C ALA A 256 -0.68 2.43 13.44
N PHE A 257 0.60 2.80 13.46
CA PHE A 257 1.18 3.73 14.42
C PHE A 257 1.62 5.08 13.81
N ALA A 258 1.26 5.37 12.56
CA ALA A 258 1.74 6.53 11.79
C ALA A 258 3.29 6.67 11.86
N ALA A 259 4.00 5.54 11.84
CA ALA A 259 5.43 5.41 12.14
C ALA A 259 6.25 5.04 10.91
N THR A 260 5.95 5.65 9.76
CA THR A 260 6.60 5.33 8.47
C THR A 260 8.11 5.56 8.49
N GLY A 261 8.57 6.56 9.23
CA GLY A 261 10.00 6.91 9.40
C GLY A 261 10.75 6.02 10.40
N VAL A 262 10.07 5.29 11.27
CA VAL A 262 10.69 4.40 12.28
C VAL A 262 11.32 3.16 11.65
N ARG A 263 10.83 2.74 10.49
CA ARG A 263 11.40 1.67 9.67
C ARG A 263 11.40 0.28 10.35
N VAL A 264 10.34 -0.10 11.04
CA VAL A 264 10.14 -1.46 11.56
C VAL A 264 8.95 -2.11 10.88
N GLY A 265 9.22 -3.22 10.20
CA GLY A 265 8.20 -4.08 9.58
C GLY A 265 8.49 -5.54 9.85
N TRP A 266 7.51 -6.39 9.67
CA TRP A 266 7.65 -7.82 9.83
C TRP A 266 6.93 -8.59 8.73
N ALA A 267 7.49 -9.75 8.39
CA ALA A 267 6.82 -10.80 7.67
C ALA A 267 6.63 -12.00 8.59
N PHE A 268 5.58 -12.76 8.37
CA PHE A 268 5.40 -14.06 9.02
C PHE A 268 4.77 -15.07 8.06
N GLY A 269 5.03 -16.34 8.29
CA GLY A 269 4.59 -17.41 7.41
C GLY A 269 5.46 -18.65 7.54
N PRO A 270 5.53 -19.51 6.51
CA PRO A 270 6.29 -20.77 6.59
C PRO A 270 7.75 -20.55 6.97
N GLU A 271 8.23 -21.21 8.01
CA GLU A 271 9.57 -21.03 8.58
C GLU A 271 10.68 -21.12 7.51
N ARG A 272 10.59 -22.08 6.60
CA ARG A 272 11.56 -22.22 5.50
C ARG A 272 11.62 -20.98 4.61
N VAL A 273 10.47 -20.36 4.31
CA VAL A 273 10.42 -19.13 3.50
C VAL A 273 11.04 -17.99 4.28
N MET A 274 10.69 -17.83 5.57
CA MET A 274 11.28 -16.81 6.44
C MET A 274 12.79 -16.93 6.54
N GLN A 275 13.33 -18.16 6.65
CA GLN A 275 14.78 -18.41 6.65
C GLN A 275 15.45 -17.98 5.34
N ARG A 276 14.83 -18.19 4.17
CA ARG A 276 15.39 -17.77 2.87
C ARG A 276 15.30 -16.25 2.68
N MET A 277 14.19 -15.65 3.06
CA MET A 277 14.06 -14.19 3.09
C MET A 277 15.09 -13.53 4.04
N HIS A 278 15.30 -14.12 5.22
CA HIS A 278 16.36 -13.69 6.16
C HIS A 278 17.75 -13.69 5.52
N ALA A 279 18.12 -14.79 4.84
CA ALA A 279 19.42 -14.89 4.18
C ALA A 279 19.61 -13.80 3.12
N LEU A 280 18.59 -13.52 2.31
CA LEU A 280 18.60 -12.44 1.31
C LEU A 280 18.76 -11.06 1.96
N LEU A 281 17.96 -10.76 2.97
CA LEU A 281 18.01 -9.46 3.67
C LEU A 281 19.32 -9.27 4.46
N GLY A 282 19.89 -10.35 4.97
CA GLY A 282 21.19 -10.33 5.64
C GLY A 282 22.31 -9.85 4.73
N HIS A 283 22.33 -10.26 3.46
CA HIS A 283 23.34 -9.84 2.49
C HIS A 283 23.21 -8.38 2.05
N ILE A 284 22.00 -7.82 2.03
CA ILE A 284 21.80 -6.41 1.62
C ILE A 284 21.74 -5.44 2.80
N GLY A 285 21.81 -5.93 4.04
CA GLY A 285 21.80 -5.08 5.24
C GLY A 285 20.48 -4.36 5.48
N ALA A 286 19.35 -4.91 5.06
CA ALA A 286 18.04 -4.29 5.17
C ALA A 286 17.39 -4.49 6.56
N TRP A 287 18.18 -4.41 7.60
CA TRP A 287 17.75 -4.59 8.99
C TRP A 287 17.01 -3.36 9.51
N ALA A 288 15.99 -3.57 10.31
CA ALA A 288 15.41 -2.49 11.10
C ALA A 288 16.42 -2.01 12.15
N PRO A 289 16.48 -0.69 12.45
CA PRO A 289 17.39 -0.18 13.47
C PRO A 289 17.11 -0.82 14.83
N LYS A 290 18.18 -1.16 15.56
CA LYS A 290 18.05 -1.91 16.83
C LYS A 290 17.30 -1.17 17.93
N PRO A 291 17.52 0.14 18.15
CA PRO A 291 16.75 0.88 19.15
C PRO A 291 15.26 0.85 18.86
N GLU A 292 14.87 1.04 17.60
CA GLU A 292 13.48 1.03 17.17
C GLU A 292 12.85 -0.36 17.31
N GLN A 293 13.61 -1.44 17.10
CA GLN A 293 13.14 -2.80 17.35
C GLN A 293 12.85 -3.03 18.85
N ILE A 294 13.75 -2.58 19.74
CA ILE A 294 13.57 -2.71 21.19
C ILE A 294 12.36 -1.88 21.64
N ALA A 295 12.26 -0.64 21.16
CA ALA A 295 11.13 0.24 21.45
C ALA A 295 9.81 -0.36 20.96
N THR A 296 9.79 -0.92 19.75
CA THR A 296 8.59 -1.60 19.20
C THR A 296 8.18 -2.78 20.08
N ALA A 297 9.13 -3.61 20.51
CA ALA A 297 8.83 -4.74 21.37
C ALA A 297 8.23 -4.29 22.71
N ARG A 298 8.75 -3.21 23.30
CA ARG A 298 8.23 -2.63 24.56
C ARG A 298 6.84 -2.03 24.39
N LEU A 299 6.60 -1.34 23.26
CA LEU A 299 5.28 -0.79 22.95
C LEU A 299 4.26 -1.90 22.76
N LEU A 300 4.57 -2.94 21.98
CA LEU A 300 3.65 -4.03 21.68
C LEU A 300 3.24 -4.85 22.93
N LYS A 301 4.04 -4.82 24.01
CA LYS A 301 3.66 -5.40 25.32
C LYS A 301 2.54 -4.64 26.03
N GLN A 302 2.29 -3.41 25.65
CA GLN A 302 1.34 -2.52 26.32
C GLN A 302 0.00 -2.52 25.57
N ASP A 303 -0.74 -3.63 25.61
CA ASP A 303 -1.94 -3.86 24.80
C ASP A 303 -2.93 -2.69 24.85
N ALA A 304 -3.25 -2.16 26.02
CA ALA A 304 -4.19 -1.04 26.16
C ALA A 304 -3.66 0.26 25.51
N VAL A 305 -2.35 0.48 25.54
CA VAL A 305 -1.70 1.63 24.87
C VAL A 305 -1.79 1.46 23.36
N VAL A 306 -1.47 0.26 22.85
CA VAL A 306 -1.57 -0.09 21.42
C VAL A 306 -2.99 0.12 20.93
N ASP A 307 -3.98 -0.41 21.62
CA ASP A 307 -5.40 -0.29 21.24
C ASP A 307 -5.87 1.17 21.26
N GLY A 308 -5.43 1.95 22.24
CA GLY A 308 -5.72 3.39 22.32
C GLY A 308 -5.13 4.20 21.17
N ILE A 309 -3.90 3.88 20.75
CA ILE A 309 -3.23 4.51 19.60
C ILE A 309 -3.99 4.21 18.32
N ILE A 310 -4.27 2.93 18.06
CA ILE A 310 -4.98 2.49 16.85
C ILE A 310 -6.36 3.16 16.79
N LYS A 311 -7.10 3.15 17.89
CA LYS A 311 -8.40 3.83 17.96
C LYS A 311 -8.30 5.31 17.65
N GLY A 312 -7.34 6.02 18.23
CA GLY A 312 -7.14 7.45 17.97
C GLY A 312 -6.81 7.76 16.51
N HIS A 313 -6.05 6.89 15.84
CA HIS A 313 -5.79 7.01 14.40
C HIS A 313 -7.03 6.71 13.56
N LEU A 314 -7.77 5.66 13.91
CA LEU A 314 -9.03 5.32 13.24
C LEU A 314 -10.06 6.44 13.31
N ASP A 315 -10.23 7.07 14.48
CA ASP A 315 -11.14 8.20 14.65
C ASP A 315 -10.78 9.34 13.70
N LYS A 316 -9.50 9.72 13.63
CA LYS A 316 -8.99 10.77 12.73
C LYS A 316 -9.12 10.44 11.25
N ILE A 317 -8.83 9.19 10.86
CA ILE A 317 -8.94 8.74 9.48
C ILE A 317 -10.41 8.73 9.05
N SER A 318 -11.29 8.17 9.90
CA SER A 318 -12.73 8.07 9.65
C SER A 318 -13.38 9.44 9.44
N GLU A 319 -13.02 10.43 10.28
CA GLU A 319 -13.49 11.81 10.14
C GLU A 319 -13.14 12.39 8.76
N ARG A 320 -11.89 12.23 8.33
CA ARG A 320 -11.38 12.78 7.06
C ARG A 320 -11.96 12.11 5.84
N VAL A 321 -11.95 10.77 5.85
CA VAL A 321 -12.53 9.97 4.76
C VAL A 321 -14.02 10.26 4.65
N GLY A 322 -14.75 10.32 5.78
CA GLY A 322 -16.17 10.63 5.81
C GLY A 322 -16.49 12.02 5.27
N ALA A 323 -15.69 13.03 5.63
CA ALA A 323 -15.88 14.40 5.13
C ALA A 323 -15.64 14.48 3.61
N LEU A 324 -14.59 13.85 3.09
CA LEU A 324 -14.33 13.81 1.64
C LEU A 324 -15.41 13.01 0.91
N TYR A 325 -15.79 11.84 1.40
CA TYR A 325 -16.86 11.04 0.80
C TYR A 325 -18.16 11.85 0.68
N LYS A 326 -18.59 12.49 1.77
CA LYS A 326 -19.77 13.36 1.78
C LYS A 326 -19.68 14.49 0.75
N GLY A 327 -18.52 15.12 0.64
CA GLY A 327 -18.29 16.20 -0.32
C GLY A 327 -18.42 15.74 -1.78
N PHE A 328 -17.82 14.61 -2.15
CA PHE A 328 -17.96 14.02 -3.49
C PHE A 328 -19.40 13.63 -3.79
N MET A 329 -20.10 13.01 -2.83
CA MET A 329 -21.51 12.66 -3.01
C MET A 329 -22.42 13.89 -3.14
N THR A 330 -22.06 15.02 -2.50
CA THR A 330 -22.75 16.30 -2.70
C THR A 330 -22.54 16.82 -4.13
N LEU A 331 -21.30 16.82 -4.63
CA LEU A 331 -21.03 17.22 -6.03
C LEU A 331 -21.77 16.32 -7.03
N LYS A 332 -21.82 15.01 -6.76
CA LYS A 332 -22.62 14.06 -7.57
C LYS A 332 -24.10 14.41 -7.59
N ALA A 333 -24.67 14.74 -6.43
CA ALA A 333 -26.07 15.16 -6.31
C ALA A 333 -26.36 16.51 -7.01
N GLU A 334 -25.36 17.38 -7.14
CA GLU A 334 -25.42 18.62 -7.92
C GLU A 334 -25.32 18.36 -9.44
N GLY A 335 -25.14 17.11 -9.89
CA GLY A 335 -25.09 16.73 -11.29
C GLY A 335 -23.69 16.71 -11.91
N PHE A 336 -22.62 16.92 -11.13
CA PHE A 336 -21.26 16.80 -11.64
C PHE A 336 -20.88 15.32 -11.90
N PRO A 337 -20.02 15.04 -12.90
CA PRO A 337 -19.62 13.69 -13.29
C PRO A 337 -18.55 13.12 -12.34
N VAL A 338 -18.92 13.01 -11.08
CA VAL A 338 -18.07 12.47 -10.01
C VAL A 338 -18.79 11.38 -9.22
N ASP A 339 -18.04 10.51 -8.57
CA ASP A 339 -18.56 9.48 -7.67
C ASP A 339 -17.52 9.13 -6.60
N ALA A 340 -17.91 8.34 -5.59
CA ALA A 340 -16.99 7.82 -4.59
C ALA A 340 -17.44 6.45 -4.09
N ILE A 341 -16.47 5.58 -3.77
CA ILE A 341 -16.70 4.30 -3.11
C ILE A 341 -16.39 4.48 -1.63
N PRO A 342 -17.31 4.08 -0.72
CA PRO A 342 -17.04 4.14 0.72
C PRO A 342 -15.76 3.38 1.08
N ALA A 343 -14.89 3.99 1.88
CA ALA A 343 -13.69 3.32 2.34
C ALA A 343 -14.02 2.32 3.45
N GLU A 344 -13.43 1.15 3.35
CA GLU A 344 -13.57 0.02 4.29
C GLU A 344 -12.32 -0.14 5.16
N GLY A 345 -11.22 0.52 4.78
CA GLY A 345 -9.98 0.49 5.53
C GLY A 345 -8.86 1.32 4.91
N ALA A 346 -7.65 1.17 5.44
CA ALA A 346 -6.48 1.98 5.10
C ALA A 346 -6.71 3.48 5.41
N MET A 347 -6.10 4.35 4.60
CA MET A 347 -6.17 5.80 4.72
C MET A 347 -6.53 6.44 3.37
N TYR A 348 -7.29 5.72 2.55
CA TYR A 348 -7.58 6.09 1.16
C TYR A 348 -9.07 6.13 0.90
N LEU A 349 -9.45 7.06 0.02
CA LEU A 349 -10.78 7.12 -0.58
C LEU A 349 -10.64 6.97 -2.10
N THR A 350 -11.43 6.09 -2.67
CA THR A 350 -11.58 5.92 -4.12
C THR A 350 -12.65 6.88 -4.63
N VAL A 351 -12.27 7.72 -5.58
CA VAL A 351 -13.18 8.71 -6.20
C VAL A 351 -13.15 8.58 -7.72
N LYS A 352 -14.29 8.81 -8.35
CA LYS A 352 -14.43 8.91 -9.81
C LYS A 352 -14.47 10.37 -10.21
N ILE A 353 -13.74 10.72 -11.27
CA ILE A 353 -13.80 12.04 -11.90
C ILE A 353 -13.85 11.80 -13.42
N ASP A 354 -15.05 11.74 -13.98
CA ASP A 354 -15.35 11.26 -15.32
C ASP A 354 -15.31 12.45 -16.32
N LEU A 355 -14.10 12.92 -16.59
CA LEU A 355 -13.86 14.07 -17.46
C LEU A 355 -13.06 13.74 -18.73
N GLN A 356 -12.62 12.51 -18.90
CA GLN A 356 -11.86 12.09 -20.09
C GLN A 356 -12.70 12.27 -21.35
N GLY A 357 -12.08 12.82 -22.39
CA GLY A 357 -12.71 13.15 -23.67
C GLY A 357 -13.61 14.40 -23.63
N ARG A 358 -13.79 15.05 -22.46
CA ARG A 358 -14.63 16.25 -22.37
C ARG A 358 -13.88 17.51 -22.80
N LEU A 359 -14.66 18.43 -23.34
CA LEU A 359 -14.19 19.74 -23.77
C LEU A 359 -14.33 20.74 -22.62
N LEU A 360 -13.31 21.56 -22.41
CA LEU A 360 -13.39 22.73 -21.54
C LEU A 360 -13.98 23.91 -22.29
N LYS A 361 -14.50 24.90 -21.58
CA LYS A 361 -15.06 26.14 -22.17
C LYS A 361 -14.07 26.98 -23.00
N ASP A 362 -12.77 26.79 -22.78
CA ASP A 362 -11.69 27.41 -23.55
C ASP A 362 -11.29 26.64 -24.81
N GLY A 363 -11.95 25.51 -25.08
CA GLY A 363 -11.68 24.64 -26.21
C GLY A 363 -10.63 23.55 -25.96
N THR A 364 -10.07 23.46 -24.76
CA THR A 364 -9.12 22.38 -24.40
C THR A 364 -9.86 21.05 -24.22
N VAL A 365 -9.33 19.96 -24.76
CA VAL A 365 -9.84 18.59 -24.54
C VAL A 365 -9.01 17.92 -23.46
N LEU A 366 -9.67 17.30 -22.49
CA LEU A 366 -9.04 16.45 -21.48
C LEU A 366 -8.95 15.02 -22.04
N GLY A 367 -7.79 14.64 -22.55
CA GLY A 367 -7.62 13.38 -23.33
C GLY A 367 -7.71 12.15 -22.45
N ASP A 368 -6.95 12.09 -21.35
CA ASP A 368 -6.84 10.92 -20.48
C ASP A 368 -6.87 11.33 -18.98
N ALA A 369 -6.66 10.36 -18.09
CA ALA A 369 -6.68 10.59 -16.65
C ALA A 369 -5.50 11.46 -16.15
N GLU A 370 -4.36 11.49 -16.87
CA GLU A 370 -3.25 12.42 -16.55
C GLU A 370 -3.67 13.86 -16.83
N ASP A 371 -4.31 14.12 -17.97
CA ASP A 371 -4.85 15.45 -18.31
C ASP A 371 -5.87 15.93 -17.27
N VAL A 372 -6.77 15.05 -16.85
CA VAL A 372 -7.76 15.34 -15.79
C VAL A 372 -7.05 15.68 -14.48
N ALA A 373 -6.07 14.89 -14.06
CA ALA A 373 -5.32 15.15 -12.82
C ALA A 373 -4.58 16.51 -12.90
N MET A 374 -3.93 16.78 -14.02
CA MET A 374 -3.23 18.06 -14.23
C MET A 374 -4.18 19.26 -14.34
N PHE A 375 -5.36 19.04 -14.90
CA PHE A 375 -6.44 20.06 -14.89
C PHE A 375 -6.85 20.39 -13.45
N LEU A 376 -7.13 19.39 -12.61
CA LEU A 376 -7.50 19.60 -11.21
C LEU A 376 -6.40 20.28 -10.39
N ILE A 377 -5.15 19.91 -10.61
CA ILE A 377 -4.00 20.57 -9.97
C ILE A 377 -3.94 22.06 -10.35
N ARG A 378 -4.18 22.39 -11.63
CA ARG A 378 -4.06 23.79 -12.14
C ARG A 378 -5.25 24.66 -11.78
N THR A 379 -6.47 24.10 -11.76
CA THR A 379 -7.70 24.89 -11.65
C THR A 379 -8.40 24.76 -10.31
N ALA A 380 -8.26 23.60 -9.65
CA ALA A 380 -8.84 23.36 -8.32
C ALA A 380 -7.80 23.43 -7.19
N ASN A 381 -6.50 23.47 -7.50
CA ASN A 381 -5.43 23.32 -6.51
C ASN A 381 -5.59 22.06 -5.66
N VAL A 382 -6.00 20.95 -6.28
CA VAL A 382 -6.18 19.64 -5.63
C VAL A 382 -5.35 18.60 -6.37
N GLY A 383 -4.47 17.94 -5.65
CA GLY A 383 -3.67 16.82 -6.16
C GLY A 383 -4.23 15.48 -5.71
N LEU A 384 -4.46 14.57 -6.64
CA LEU A 384 -4.89 13.19 -6.40
C LEU A 384 -4.11 12.24 -7.32
N VAL A 385 -4.21 10.92 -7.12
CA VAL A 385 -3.46 9.94 -7.90
C VAL A 385 -4.42 9.12 -8.76
N PRO A 386 -4.41 9.29 -10.10
CA PRO A 386 -5.19 8.46 -11.00
C PRO A 386 -4.78 6.98 -10.93
N PHE A 387 -5.72 6.08 -11.19
CA PHE A 387 -5.47 4.64 -11.07
C PHE A 387 -4.50 4.09 -12.11
N TYR A 388 -4.24 4.80 -13.23
CA TYR A 388 -3.18 4.37 -14.15
C TYR A 388 -1.80 4.32 -13.45
N ALA A 389 -1.56 5.17 -12.44
CA ALA A 389 -0.32 5.13 -11.65
C ALA A 389 -0.17 3.85 -10.79
N PHE A 390 -1.24 3.06 -10.71
CA PHE A 390 -1.30 1.76 -10.05
C PHE A 390 -1.54 0.61 -11.04
N GLY A 391 -1.30 0.86 -12.34
CA GLY A 391 -1.35 -0.14 -13.40
C GLY A 391 -2.69 -0.28 -14.13
N ALA A 392 -3.72 0.50 -13.77
CA ALA A 392 -4.98 0.53 -14.51
C ALA A 392 -4.84 1.23 -15.88
N ASP A 393 -5.88 1.19 -16.70
CA ASP A 393 -5.90 1.88 -17.99
C ASP A 393 -5.78 3.40 -17.82
N ARG A 394 -5.13 4.08 -18.79
CA ARG A 394 -4.97 5.54 -18.75
C ARG A 394 -6.28 6.31 -18.88
N ASN A 395 -7.32 5.67 -19.40
CA ASN A 395 -8.67 6.24 -19.49
C ASN A 395 -9.57 5.86 -18.30
N ASP A 396 -9.03 5.13 -17.31
CA ASP A 396 -9.79 4.82 -16.09
C ASP A 396 -10.07 6.11 -15.30
N PRO A 397 -11.37 6.47 -15.06
CA PRO A 397 -11.71 7.73 -14.40
C PRO A 397 -11.55 7.71 -12.88
N TRP A 398 -11.09 6.61 -12.32
CA TRP A 398 -10.95 6.46 -10.89
C TRP A 398 -9.59 6.93 -10.38
N CYS A 399 -9.61 7.48 -9.18
CA CYS A 399 -8.45 8.07 -8.54
C CYS A 399 -8.39 7.69 -7.07
N ARG A 400 -7.18 7.69 -6.51
CA ARG A 400 -6.93 7.59 -5.08
C ARG A 400 -6.78 8.96 -4.46
N ILE A 401 -7.45 9.17 -3.34
CA ILE A 401 -7.20 10.26 -2.38
C ILE A 401 -6.61 9.64 -1.11
N SER A 402 -5.53 10.24 -0.60
CA SER A 402 -4.96 9.93 0.71
C SER A 402 -5.38 10.99 1.72
N VAL A 403 -5.77 10.57 2.93
CA VAL A 403 -6.17 11.49 3.99
C VAL A 403 -5.10 11.69 5.07
N GLY A 404 -3.96 11.03 4.93
CA GLY A 404 -2.91 11.07 5.97
C GLY A 404 -2.26 12.45 6.17
N THR A 405 -2.33 13.30 5.15
CA THR A 405 -1.78 14.68 5.22
C THR A 405 -2.87 15.75 5.20
N LEU A 406 -4.15 15.36 5.17
CA LEU A 406 -5.28 16.29 5.08
C LEU A 406 -5.56 16.95 6.43
N HIS A 407 -5.60 18.28 6.45
CA HIS A 407 -6.12 19.07 7.55
C HIS A 407 -7.63 19.33 7.35
N MET A 408 -8.43 19.19 8.40
CA MET A 408 -9.90 19.26 8.29
C MET A 408 -10.42 20.64 7.85
N ASP A 409 -9.71 21.70 8.16
CA ASP A 409 -10.01 23.08 7.73
C ASP A 409 -9.80 23.30 6.22
N GLU A 410 -9.06 22.42 5.53
CA GLU A 410 -8.89 22.46 4.07
C GLU A 410 -10.12 21.92 3.30
N VAL A 411 -10.93 21.06 3.93
CA VAL A 411 -12.04 20.35 3.26
C VAL A 411 -13.04 21.29 2.58
N PRO A 412 -13.51 22.41 3.21
CA PRO A 412 -14.43 23.32 2.54
C PRO A 412 -13.81 23.95 1.28
N MET A 413 -12.56 24.38 1.34
CA MET A 413 -11.83 24.98 0.22
C MET A 413 -11.65 23.96 -0.93
N ILE A 414 -11.33 22.70 -0.62
CA ILE A 414 -11.19 21.65 -1.62
C ILE A 414 -12.47 21.53 -2.46
N PHE A 415 -13.63 21.43 -1.82
CA PHE A 415 -14.90 21.27 -2.53
C PHE A 415 -15.39 22.53 -3.22
N GLU A 416 -15.12 23.72 -2.68
CA GLU A 416 -15.36 24.98 -3.36
C GLU A 416 -14.55 25.07 -4.67
N ASN A 417 -13.27 24.74 -4.61
CA ASN A 417 -12.38 24.77 -5.76
C ASN A 417 -12.73 23.69 -6.79
N LEU A 418 -13.04 22.46 -6.36
CA LEU A 418 -13.50 21.40 -7.25
C LEU A 418 -14.78 21.81 -7.99
N ARG A 419 -15.77 22.39 -7.30
CA ARG A 419 -17.01 22.86 -7.93
C ARG A 419 -16.71 23.91 -8.98
N LYS A 420 -15.86 24.91 -8.67
CA LYS A 420 -15.45 25.94 -9.64
C LYS A 420 -14.77 25.32 -10.87
N ALA A 421 -13.84 24.41 -10.68
CA ALA A 421 -13.16 23.73 -11.78
C ALA A 421 -14.13 22.91 -12.64
N LEU A 422 -15.02 22.12 -12.04
CA LEU A 422 -16.00 21.31 -12.74
C LEU A 422 -16.99 22.15 -13.58
N THR A 423 -17.29 23.40 -13.19
CA THR A 423 -18.12 24.32 -14.02
C THR A 423 -17.40 24.79 -15.27
N LEU A 424 -16.09 24.62 -15.42
CA LEU A 424 -15.35 24.95 -16.65
C LEU A 424 -15.49 23.86 -17.74
N VAL A 425 -16.03 22.72 -17.40
CA VAL A 425 -16.33 21.63 -18.35
C VAL A 425 -17.59 22.02 -19.13
N ALA A 426 -17.54 21.88 -20.47
CA ALA A 426 -18.63 22.24 -21.38
C ALA A 426 -19.76 21.20 -21.41
#